data_f629babc95ecb329baf417ad910cac0f
#
_entry.id   f629babc95ecb329baf417ad910cac0f
#
_cell.length_a   1.000
_cell.length_b   1.000
_cell.length_c   1.000
_cell.angle_alpha   90.00
_cell.angle_beta   90.00
_cell.angle_gamma   90.00
#
_symmetry.space_group_name_H-M   'P 1'
#
loop_
_entity.id
_entity.type
_entity.pdbx_description
1 polymer ?
#
loop_
_entity_poly.entity_id
_entity_poly.type
_entity_poly.pdbx_seq_one_letter_code
_entity_poly.pdbx_strand_id
1 'polypeptide(L)'
;LAVYRNDQVDFSFGAEIGAGGYLAPVKATADASSEVAQVTDTVSLPGARTIGVDATTNAVVGEYVQIGTTGTDGTEIRRIKSFVAGVSLTFTAPIGYYHRSGVVVQGVETTTGTAGTMTGLTLDTNTMDHMRFTPGAWESIEVPDPTMEIEPRYFLGVGAKRNYYSAYKGQQSLSGTLSNFELLNGYPLRFPIGTVSTTGADSGAGGSTVDGIIYAGQYEFDITSASGYVADDYIQVDVGALAEVRKIVAVSSNNIFVDYPFLLDHADDVACNEVVAPYIHTITEAVELPGISWQINNKDSSETATNDWLRRYYGGKIGQATLTAEEGGTLRMSWESAPFLNMDHNQYDDTVQTAPGNKFDATSLAVTVERPSTEPYYFSQGSISMFGVEFARVANFTININNNLEPRYFISSTAERTPSAIFEGRREYSMTATIVLPDSLASTATTRTLFKELLAEGDYAAGFTGFDIDLVFTRGANDTLTITVPSDGTSAAGGNEQGAFIRSANTSVSTENPASTEVDILFRDLSIVVKDSEPVYP
;
A
#
# COMPACT_ATOMS: atom_id res chain seq x y z
N LEU A 1 14.28 -29.17 -17.99
CA LEU A 1 13.75 -28.74 -16.69
C LEU A 1 13.90 -27.23 -16.63
N ALA A 2 12.79 -26.52 -16.64
CA ALA A 2 12.78 -25.08 -16.43
C ALA A 2 13.22 -24.78 -14.98
N VAL A 3 14.05 -23.78 -14.80
CA VAL A 3 14.53 -23.35 -13.48
C VAL A 3 14.20 -21.88 -13.33
N TYR A 4 13.60 -21.51 -12.22
CA TYR A 4 13.38 -20.11 -11.89
C TYR A 4 14.72 -19.42 -11.65
N ARG A 5 14.89 -18.26 -12.27
CA ARG A 5 16.11 -17.48 -12.14
C ARG A 5 15.87 -16.29 -11.22
N ASN A 6 16.81 -16.02 -10.34
CA ASN A 6 16.73 -14.91 -9.41
C ASN A 6 16.76 -13.52 -10.07
N ASP A 7 17.25 -13.44 -11.32
CA ASP A 7 17.30 -12.22 -12.12
C ASP A 7 16.00 -11.97 -12.93
N GLN A 8 15.01 -12.85 -12.81
CA GLN A 8 13.74 -12.78 -13.52
C GLN A 8 12.55 -12.78 -12.54
N VAL A 9 12.63 -11.97 -11.52
CA VAL A 9 11.54 -11.76 -10.56
C VAL A 9 10.93 -10.39 -10.79
N ASP A 10 9.65 -10.35 -11.14
CA ASP A 10 8.88 -9.11 -11.13
C ASP A 10 8.23 -8.95 -9.75
N PHE A 11 8.49 -7.82 -9.13
CA PHE A 11 7.85 -7.39 -7.90
C PHE A 11 6.99 -6.15 -8.16
N SER A 12 5.78 -6.19 -7.70
CA SER A 12 4.90 -5.02 -7.70
C SER A 12 4.02 -4.98 -6.46
N PHE A 13 3.54 -3.79 -6.15
CA PHE A 13 2.70 -3.54 -4.99
C PHE A 13 1.66 -2.47 -5.29
N GLY A 14 0.70 -2.32 -4.40
CA GLY A 14 -0.30 -1.28 -4.48
C GLY A 14 -1.14 -1.17 -3.22
N ALA A 15 -1.85 -0.06 -3.08
CA ALA A 15 -2.74 0.16 -1.97
C ALA A 15 -3.99 -0.72 -2.08
N GLU A 16 -4.47 -1.17 -0.95
CA GLU A 16 -5.76 -1.82 -0.84
C GLU A 16 -6.87 -0.81 -0.55
N ILE A 17 -8.07 -1.12 -1.01
CA ILE A 17 -9.25 -0.30 -0.78
C ILE A 17 -9.92 -0.78 0.50
N GLY A 18 -9.90 0.05 1.55
CA GLY A 18 -10.48 -0.25 2.86
C GLY A 18 -9.58 -1.04 3.81
N ALA A 19 -9.96 -1.06 5.07
CA ALA A 19 -9.23 -1.77 6.11
C ALA A 19 -9.61 -3.26 6.10
N GLY A 20 -8.64 -4.15 6.04
CA GLY A 20 -8.87 -5.58 6.27
C GLY A 20 -8.52 -6.53 5.16
N GLY A 21 -7.77 -6.10 4.19
CA GLY A 21 -7.19 -6.96 3.17
C GLY A 21 -8.22 -7.75 2.39
N TYR A 22 -8.54 -7.30 1.23
CA TYR A 22 -9.33 -8.05 0.28
C TYR A 22 -8.61 -8.15 -1.04
N LEU A 23 -8.97 -9.23 -1.70
CA LEU A 23 -8.40 -9.58 -2.99
C LEU A 23 -8.70 -8.50 -4.00
N ALA A 24 -7.70 -8.18 -4.80
CA ALA A 24 -7.92 -7.43 -6.00
C ALA A 24 -9.04 -8.07 -6.83
N PRO A 25 -9.95 -7.28 -7.33
CA PRO A 25 -10.99 -7.77 -8.21
C PRO A 25 -10.36 -8.38 -9.46
N VAL A 26 -10.99 -9.43 -9.93
CA VAL A 26 -10.62 -10.12 -11.17
C VAL A 26 -11.72 -9.85 -12.19
N LYS A 27 -11.38 -9.21 -13.30
CA LYS A 27 -12.31 -8.95 -14.39
C LYS A 27 -12.31 -10.13 -15.36
N ALA A 28 -13.48 -10.66 -15.65
CA ALA A 28 -13.63 -11.69 -16.64
C ALA A 28 -13.98 -11.08 -18.00
N THR A 29 -13.37 -11.60 -19.07
CA THR A 29 -13.77 -11.28 -20.43
C THR A 29 -14.77 -12.27 -20.99
N ALA A 30 -14.97 -13.43 -20.34
CA ALA A 30 -15.96 -14.42 -20.72
C ALA A 30 -17.34 -14.06 -20.14
N ASP A 31 -18.37 -14.19 -20.97
CA ASP A 31 -19.75 -13.96 -20.54
C ASP A 31 -20.19 -15.01 -19.53
N ALA A 32 -20.93 -14.55 -18.55
CA ALA A 32 -21.63 -15.40 -17.64
C ALA A 32 -22.82 -16.06 -18.35
N SER A 33 -23.05 -17.34 -18.10
CA SER A 33 -24.02 -18.13 -18.83
C SER A 33 -25.45 -17.99 -18.30
N SER A 34 -25.61 -17.65 -17.03
CA SER A 34 -26.92 -17.52 -16.39
C SER A 34 -26.93 -16.42 -15.33
N GLU A 35 -27.96 -15.60 -15.39
CA GLU A 35 -28.23 -14.65 -14.31
C GLU A 35 -28.58 -15.43 -13.04
N VAL A 36 -27.89 -15.14 -11.96
CA VAL A 36 -28.17 -15.68 -10.64
C VAL A 36 -29.07 -14.72 -9.87
N ALA A 37 -28.75 -13.42 -9.93
CA ALA A 37 -29.38 -12.41 -9.11
C ALA A 37 -29.03 -10.98 -9.58
N GLN A 38 -29.66 -10.01 -8.95
CA GLN A 38 -29.21 -8.62 -8.96
C GLN A 38 -28.91 -8.19 -7.52
N VAL A 39 -27.95 -7.32 -7.36
CA VAL A 39 -27.62 -6.72 -6.05
C VAL A 39 -28.81 -5.88 -5.58
N THR A 40 -29.27 -6.12 -4.36
CA THR A 40 -30.38 -5.38 -3.74
C THR A 40 -29.92 -4.37 -2.71
N ASP A 41 -28.71 -4.52 -2.18
CA ASP A 41 -28.14 -3.53 -1.30
C ASP A 41 -28.08 -2.19 -2.02
N THR A 42 -28.44 -1.11 -1.34
CA THR A 42 -28.29 0.24 -1.89
C THR A 42 -26.85 0.47 -2.30
N VAL A 43 -25.93 -0.08 -1.50
CA VAL A 43 -24.48 -0.02 -1.68
C VAL A 43 -23.85 -1.30 -1.13
N SER A 44 -23.07 -1.99 -1.93
CA SER A 44 -22.17 -3.05 -1.49
C SER A 44 -20.73 -2.51 -1.52
N LEU A 45 -20.15 -2.28 -0.35
CA LEU A 45 -18.84 -1.65 -0.22
C LEU A 45 -17.69 -2.65 -0.40
N PRO A 46 -16.54 -2.21 -0.94
CA PRO A 46 -15.31 -2.99 -0.93
C PRO A 46 -14.99 -3.50 0.48
N GLY A 47 -14.48 -4.72 0.55
CA GLY A 47 -14.25 -5.41 1.82
C GLY A 47 -15.44 -6.21 2.35
N ALA A 48 -16.65 -6.01 1.84
CA ALA A 48 -17.81 -6.81 2.21
C ALA A 48 -17.66 -8.25 1.70
N ARG A 49 -17.97 -9.23 2.54
CA ARG A 49 -18.03 -10.65 2.14
C ARG A 49 -19.42 -11.12 1.81
N THR A 50 -20.43 -10.34 2.16
CA THR A 50 -21.83 -10.67 1.93
C THR A 50 -22.50 -9.50 1.23
N ILE A 51 -23.19 -9.79 0.15
CA ILE A 51 -24.03 -8.83 -0.60
C ILE A 51 -25.47 -9.27 -0.57
N GLY A 52 -26.40 -8.32 -0.46
CA GLY A 52 -27.83 -8.56 -0.64
C GLY A 52 -28.14 -8.81 -2.11
N VAL A 53 -29.02 -9.76 -2.39
CA VAL A 53 -29.46 -10.11 -3.73
C VAL A 53 -30.96 -10.39 -3.77
N ASP A 54 -31.59 -10.19 -4.92
CA ASP A 54 -33.02 -10.38 -5.13
C ASP A 54 -33.41 -11.87 -5.37
N ALA A 55 -32.46 -12.67 -5.81
CA ALA A 55 -32.65 -14.09 -6.07
C ALA A 55 -31.40 -14.91 -5.77
N THR A 56 -31.59 -16.20 -5.56
CA THR A 56 -30.48 -17.17 -5.39
C THR A 56 -30.83 -18.48 -6.08
N THR A 57 -31.73 -18.45 -7.04
CA THR A 57 -32.34 -19.65 -7.64
C THR A 57 -31.30 -20.56 -8.31
N ASN A 58 -30.28 -19.98 -8.89
CA ASN A 58 -29.21 -20.70 -9.57
C ASN A 58 -27.87 -20.64 -8.80
N ALA A 59 -27.88 -20.15 -7.56
CA ALA A 59 -26.68 -20.09 -6.76
C ALA A 59 -26.29 -21.46 -6.21
N VAL A 60 -25.07 -21.88 -6.39
CA VAL A 60 -24.53 -23.12 -5.87
C VAL A 60 -23.27 -22.81 -5.04
N VAL A 61 -23.21 -23.38 -3.83
CA VAL A 61 -22.03 -23.24 -2.97
C VAL A 61 -20.82 -23.86 -3.65
N GLY A 62 -19.77 -23.08 -3.73
CA GLY A 62 -18.54 -23.50 -4.40
C GLY A 62 -18.37 -23.02 -5.82
N GLU A 63 -19.41 -22.52 -6.45
CA GLU A 63 -19.35 -21.96 -7.80
C GLU A 63 -18.84 -20.52 -7.79
N TYR A 64 -18.35 -20.09 -8.97
CA TYR A 64 -17.93 -18.73 -9.20
C TYR A 64 -19.06 -17.91 -9.84
N VAL A 65 -19.19 -16.69 -9.39
CA VAL A 65 -20.09 -15.70 -9.96
C VAL A 65 -19.32 -14.46 -10.36
N GLN A 66 -19.74 -13.87 -11.45
CA GLN A 66 -19.34 -12.55 -11.88
C GLN A 66 -20.30 -11.52 -11.31
N ILE A 67 -19.79 -10.50 -10.67
CA ILE A 67 -20.55 -9.33 -10.20
C ILE A 67 -20.20 -8.20 -11.14
N GLY A 68 -21.20 -7.62 -11.80
CA GLY A 68 -21.03 -6.63 -12.85
C GLY A 68 -21.17 -7.19 -14.26
N THR A 69 -20.99 -6.33 -15.26
CA THR A 69 -21.11 -6.68 -16.67
C THR A 69 -19.74 -6.87 -17.30
N THR A 70 -19.56 -7.97 -18.04
CA THR A 70 -18.31 -8.27 -18.77
C THR A 70 -17.84 -7.06 -19.59
N GLY A 71 -16.57 -6.75 -19.46
CA GLY A 71 -15.95 -5.64 -20.20
C GLY A 71 -16.18 -4.25 -19.58
N THR A 72 -16.88 -4.15 -18.45
CA THR A 72 -16.99 -2.91 -17.69
C THR A 72 -16.02 -2.90 -16.51
N ASP A 73 -15.54 -1.71 -16.15
CA ASP A 73 -14.71 -1.55 -14.96
C ASP A 73 -15.51 -1.90 -13.70
N GLY A 74 -14.82 -2.41 -12.67
CA GLY A 74 -15.48 -2.90 -11.45
C GLY A 74 -16.17 -4.25 -11.57
N THR A 75 -16.09 -4.93 -12.69
CA THR A 75 -16.52 -6.32 -12.78
C THR A 75 -15.53 -7.21 -12.06
N GLU A 76 -16.05 -8.10 -11.22
CA GLU A 76 -15.22 -9.01 -10.43
C GLU A 76 -15.81 -10.41 -10.37
N ILE A 77 -14.93 -11.40 -10.18
CA ILE A 77 -15.34 -12.78 -9.99
C ILE A 77 -15.12 -13.17 -8.53
N ARG A 78 -16.16 -13.73 -7.92
CA ARG A 78 -16.11 -14.24 -6.55
C ARG A 78 -16.71 -15.61 -6.46
N ARG A 79 -16.21 -16.37 -5.48
CA ARG A 79 -16.70 -17.71 -5.23
C ARG A 79 -17.71 -17.71 -4.09
N ILE A 80 -18.84 -18.37 -4.31
CA ILE A 80 -19.90 -18.50 -3.31
C ILE A 80 -19.43 -19.44 -2.19
N LYS A 81 -19.35 -18.93 -0.98
CA LYS A 81 -19.09 -19.69 0.25
C LYS A 81 -20.40 -20.26 0.84
N SER A 82 -21.43 -19.43 0.86
CA SER A 82 -22.76 -19.77 1.35
C SER A 82 -23.77 -18.75 0.81
N PHE A 83 -25.05 -19.05 0.91
CA PHE A 83 -26.11 -18.09 0.59
C PHE A 83 -27.33 -18.27 1.48
N VAL A 84 -28.12 -17.21 1.64
CA VAL A 84 -29.44 -17.24 2.23
C VAL A 84 -30.45 -17.08 1.09
N ALA A 85 -31.35 -18.04 0.95
CA ALA A 85 -32.28 -18.11 -0.19
C ALA A 85 -33.08 -16.81 -0.39
N GLY A 86 -32.93 -16.19 -1.56
CA GLY A 86 -33.60 -14.95 -1.94
C GLY A 86 -33.19 -13.71 -1.13
N VAL A 87 -32.05 -13.73 -0.40
CA VAL A 87 -31.64 -12.65 0.50
C VAL A 87 -30.20 -12.22 0.26
N SER A 88 -29.24 -13.16 0.25
CA SER A 88 -27.83 -12.77 0.20
C SER A 88 -26.91 -13.88 -0.33
N LEU A 89 -25.77 -13.44 -0.90
CA LEU A 89 -24.63 -14.29 -1.24
C LEU A 89 -23.46 -13.91 -0.35
N THR A 90 -22.79 -14.92 0.20
CA THR A 90 -21.54 -14.76 0.97
C THR A 90 -20.39 -15.41 0.20
N PHE A 91 -19.30 -14.70 0.04
CA PHE A 91 -18.15 -15.11 -0.76
C PHE A 91 -16.98 -15.61 0.10
N THR A 92 -16.11 -16.42 -0.51
CA THR A 92 -14.88 -16.91 0.13
C THR A 92 -13.87 -15.77 0.33
N ALA A 93 -13.83 -14.80 -0.59
CA ALA A 93 -13.04 -13.59 -0.51
C ALA A 93 -13.97 -12.37 -0.53
N PRO A 94 -13.60 -11.25 0.09
CA PRO A 94 -14.40 -10.04 0.05
C PRO A 94 -14.45 -9.45 -1.37
N ILE A 95 -15.50 -8.67 -1.65
CA ILE A 95 -15.58 -7.89 -2.88
C ILE A 95 -14.54 -6.77 -2.86
N GLY A 96 -13.97 -6.47 -4.01
CA GLY A 96 -12.95 -5.45 -4.18
C GLY A 96 -13.48 -4.14 -4.73
N TYR A 97 -14.66 -4.17 -5.35
CA TYR A 97 -15.28 -2.98 -5.92
C TYR A 97 -16.59 -2.63 -5.24
N TYR A 98 -16.97 -1.40 -5.45
CA TYR A 98 -18.29 -0.88 -5.11
C TYR A 98 -19.34 -1.39 -6.11
N HIS A 99 -20.44 -1.91 -5.60
CA HIS A 99 -21.58 -2.33 -6.43
C HIS A 99 -22.86 -1.67 -5.98
N ARG A 100 -23.56 -1.03 -6.93
CA ARG A 100 -24.87 -0.42 -6.71
C ARG A 100 -25.98 -1.46 -6.79
N SER A 101 -27.15 -1.09 -6.29
CA SER A 101 -28.37 -1.85 -6.51
C SER A 101 -28.65 -2.00 -8.01
N GLY A 102 -29.08 -3.19 -8.41
CA GLY A 102 -29.35 -3.52 -9.80
C GLY A 102 -28.15 -4.08 -10.59
N VAL A 103 -26.95 -4.10 -9.98
CA VAL A 103 -25.79 -4.75 -10.61
C VAL A 103 -26.05 -6.25 -10.72
N VAL A 104 -25.84 -6.79 -11.91
CA VAL A 104 -26.11 -8.20 -12.22
C VAL A 104 -25.06 -9.08 -11.61
N VAL A 105 -25.50 -10.20 -11.02
CA VAL A 105 -24.65 -11.29 -10.53
C VAL A 105 -24.95 -12.51 -11.38
N GLN A 106 -23.98 -12.97 -12.15
CA GLN A 106 -24.12 -14.08 -13.09
C GLN A 106 -23.22 -15.25 -12.72
N GLY A 107 -23.70 -16.48 -12.94
CA GLY A 107 -22.87 -17.68 -12.85
C GLY A 107 -21.79 -17.66 -13.95
N VAL A 108 -20.58 -18.04 -13.60
CA VAL A 108 -19.48 -18.18 -14.56
C VAL A 108 -19.37 -19.63 -14.98
N GLU A 109 -19.68 -19.92 -16.23
CA GLU A 109 -19.53 -21.24 -16.80
C GLU A 109 -18.23 -21.37 -17.62
N THR A 110 -17.66 -22.55 -17.58
CA THR A 110 -16.64 -22.92 -18.54
C THR A 110 -17.27 -23.35 -19.86
N THR A 111 -16.54 -23.27 -20.95
CA THR A 111 -16.97 -23.64 -22.30
C THR A 111 -17.47 -25.09 -22.47
N THR A 112 -17.47 -25.88 -21.42
CA THR A 112 -17.86 -27.31 -21.42
C THR A 112 -19.06 -27.64 -20.54
N GLY A 113 -19.76 -26.64 -20.01
CA GLY A 113 -20.97 -26.87 -19.19
C GLY A 113 -20.71 -27.48 -17.81
N THR A 114 -19.47 -27.42 -17.33
CA THR A 114 -19.13 -27.83 -15.98
C THR A 114 -19.00 -26.58 -15.11
N ALA A 115 -19.97 -26.36 -14.24
CA ALA A 115 -20.00 -25.22 -13.34
C ALA A 115 -18.72 -25.13 -12.51
N GLY A 116 -18.20 -23.91 -12.38
CA GLY A 116 -17.33 -23.56 -11.27
C GLY A 116 -15.83 -23.73 -11.43
N THR A 117 -15.32 -24.12 -12.59
CA THR A 117 -13.87 -24.11 -12.82
C THR A 117 -13.45 -22.87 -13.61
N MET A 118 -12.42 -22.14 -13.13
CA MET A 118 -11.85 -20.97 -13.82
C MET A 118 -11.08 -21.31 -15.10
N THR A 119 -11.07 -22.59 -15.51
CA THR A 119 -10.36 -23.06 -16.70
C THR A 119 -11.03 -22.53 -17.96
N GLY A 120 -10.33 -21.71 -18.72
CA GLY A 120 -10.83 -21.13 -19.97
C GLY A 120 -11.42 -19.73 -19.85
N LEU A 121 -11.43 -19.13 -18.66
CA LEU A 121 -11.72 -17.71 -18.49
C LEU A 121 -10.50 -16.91 -18.94
N THR A 122 -10.69 -15.99 -19.86
CA THR A 122 -9.69 -14.98 -20.15
C THR A 122 -9.92 -13.83 -19.17
N LEU A 123 -9.01 -13.67 -18.24
CA LEU A 123 -9.06 -12.59 -17.27
C LEU A 123 -8.40 -11.35 -17.87
N ASP A 124 -9.03 -10.20 -17.70
CA ASP A 124 -8.43 -8.94 -18.11
C ASP A 124 -7.37 -8.53 -17.08
N THR A 125 -6.16 -8.34 -17.55
CA THR A 125 -5.02 -7.93 -16.71
C THR A 125 -5.12 -6.49 -16.24
N ASN A 126 -5.92 -5.67 -16.89
CA ASN A 126 -6.03 -4.23 -16.59
C ASN A 126 -6.75 -3.91 -15.28
N THR A 127 -7.45 -4.87 -14.69
CA THR A 127 -8.22 -4.64 -13.45
C THR A 127 -7.45 -4.83 -12.16
N MET A 128 -6.19 -5.19 -12.25
CA MET A 128 -5.31 -5.25 -11.08
C MET A 128 -4.35 -4.09 -11.00
N ASP A 129 -4.68 -3.00 -11.62
CA ASP A 129 -3.84 -1.82 -11.76
C ASP A 129 -3.35 -1.26 -10.42
N HIS A 130 -4.07 -1.48 -9.33
CA HIS A 130 -3.61 -1.08 -8.01
C HIS A 130 -2.31 -1.76 -7.54
N MET A 131 -1.95 -2.93 -8.10
CA MET A 131 -0.68 -3.61 -7.81
C MET A 131 0.40 -3.40 -8.88
N ARG A 132 0.23 -2.44 -9.78
CA ARG A 132 1.15 -2.21 -10.90
C ARG A 132 2.47 -1.53 -10.52
N PHE A 133 2.54 -0.93 -9.36
CA PHE A 133 3.68 -0.11 -8.96
C PHE A 133 4.86 -0.97 -8.54
N THR A 134 6.05 -0.57 -8.96
CA THR A 134 7.30 -1.14 -8.50
C THR A 134 8.21 -0.03 -7.97
N PRO A 135 9.01 -0.28 -6.95
CA PRO A 135 10.02 0.68 -6.53
C PRO A 135 11.15 0.76 -7.56
N GLY A 136 12.12 1.61 -7.33
CA GLY A 136 13.38 1.60 -8.05
C GLY A 136 14.16 0.29 -7.88
N ALA A 137 15.44 0.30 -8.21
CA ALA A 137 16.28 -0.87 -8.00
C ALA A 137 16.27 -1.29 -6.53
N TRP A 138 16.14 -2.58 -6.28
CA TRP A 138 16.09 -3.17 -4.94
C TRP A 138 17.12 -4.30 -4.79
N GLU A 139 17.63 -4.51 -3.57
CA GLU A 139 18.67 -5.51 -3.33
C GLU A 139 18.10 -6.90 -3.12
N SER A 140 17.08 -7.03 -2.27
CA SER A 140 16.51 -8.33 -1.94
C SER A 140 15.06 -8.22 -1.49
N ILE A 141 14.34 -9.32 -1.66
CA ILE A 141 13.00 -9.50 -1.16
C ILE A 141 12.93 -10.83 -0.40
N GLU A 142 12.43 -10.78 0.82
CA GLU A 142 11.99 -11.97 1.53
C GLU A 142 10.48 -12.11 1.28
N VAL A 143 10.15 -13.18 0.56
CA VAL A 143 8.79 -13.43 0.13
C VAL A 143 7.94 -13.84 1.33
N PRO A 144 6.72 -13.29 1.52
CA PRO A 144 5.86 -13.63 2.65
C PRO A 144 5.23 -15.02 2.54
N ASP A 145 6.03 -16.02 2.18
CA ASP A 145 5.52 -17.40 2.08
C ASP A 145 5.07 -17.93 3.45
N PRO A 146 4.06 -18.82 3.48
CA PRO A 146 3.48 -19.29 4.73
C PRO A 146 4.50 -20.02 5.59
N THR A 147 4.75 -19.52 6.78
CA THR A 147 5.51 -20.21 7.82
C THR A 147 4.54 -20.86 8.79
N MET A 148 4.65 -22.17 8.99
CA MET A 148 3.77 -22.92 9.86
C MET A 148 4.49 -23.34 11.14
N GLU A 149 3.89 -23.02 12.27
CA GLU A 149 4.31 -23.56 13.54
C GLU A 149 3.99 -25.06 13.61
N ILE A 150 4.98 -25.86 14.00
CA ILE A 150 4.80 -27.30 14.22
C ILE A 150 5.15 -27.60 15.67
N GLU A 151 4.15 -28.02 16.44
CA GLU A 151 4.34 -28.44 17.82
C GLU A 151 4.59 -29.95 17.94
N PRO A 152 5.83 -30.40 18.22
CA PRO A 152 6.10 -31.81 18.48
C PRO A 152 5.57 -32.23 19.87
N ARG A 153 4.90 -33.32 19.96
CA ARG A 153 4.43 -33.92 21.22
C ARG A 153 5.27 -35.12 21.60
N TYR A 154 5.79 -35.11 22.81
CA TYR A 154 6.58 -36.16 23.39
C TYR A 154 5.73 -36.95 24.38
N PHE A 155 5.80 -38.24 24.32
CA PHE A 155 5.07 -39.13 25.22
C PHE A 155 6.04 -39.76 26.25
N LEU A 156 5.71 -39.64 27.53
CA LEU A 156 6.43 -40.28 28.62
C LEU A 156 5.65 -41.52 29.05
N GLY A 157 6.20 -42.71 28.81
CA GLY A 157 5.54 -43.95 29.19
C GLY A 157 6.37 -45.18 28.80
N VAL A 158 5.89 -46.36 29.21
CA VAL A 158 6.54 -47.63 28.87
C VAL A 158 6.50 -47.82 27.35
N GLY A 159 7.68 -47.96 26.73
CA GLY A 159 7.81 -48.08 25.28
C GLY A 159 7.96 -46.75 24.54
N ALA A 160 7.99 -45.59 25.26
CA ALA A 160 8.27 -44.30 24.68
C ALA A 160 9.67 -44.24 24.05
N LYS A 161 9.76 -43.67 22.86
CA LYS A 161 11.02 -43.39 22.17
C LYS A 161 11.49 -42.01 22.51
N ARG A 162 12.79 -41.70 22.31
CA ARG A 162 13.33 -40.36 22.48
C ARG A 162 12.84 -39.35 21.41
N ASN A 163 12.18 -39.86 20.38
CA ASN A 163 11.62 -39.06 19.30
C ASN A 163 10.22 -38.56 19.67
N TYR A 164 9.75 -37.50 19.00
CA TYR A 164 8.38 -37.07 19.18
C TYR A 164 7.39 -38.16 18.74
N TYR A 165 6.28 -38.26 19.44
CA TYR A 165 5.23 -39.24 19.14
C TYR A 165 4.32 -38.78 18.02
N SER A 166 3.97 -37.47 18.00
CA SER A 166 3.15 -36.82 17.01
C SER A 166 3.51 -35.36 16.92
N ALA A 167 3.16 -34.73 15.82
CA ALA A 167 3.30 -33.28 15.65
C ALA A 167 1.97 -32.71 15.19
N TYR A 168 1.64 -31.54 15.71
CA TYR A 168 0.44 -30.80 15.34
C TYR A 168 0.83 -29.54 14.61
N LYS A 169 0.06 -29.21 13.58
CA LYS A 169 0.21 -27.97 12.83
C LYS A 169 -0.47 -26.84 13.61
N GLY A 170 0.29 -25.82 13.97
CA GLY A 170 -0.16 -24.62 14.66
C GLY A 170 -0.59 -23.51 13.70
N GLN A 171 -0.32 -22.29 14.09
CA GLN A 171 -0.63 -21.08 13.34
C GLN A 171 0.27 -20.94 12.11
N GLN A 172 -0.24 -20.25 11.10
CA GLN A 172 0.53 -19.84 9.92
C GLN A 172 0.74 -18.33 9.96
N SER A 173 1.96 -17.90 9.75
CA SER A 173 2.31 -16.49 9.59
C SER A 173 2.76 -16.21 8.15
N LEU A 174 2.42 -15.04 7.67
CA LEU A 174 2.82 -14.49 6.38
C LEU A 174 3.51 -13.17 6.68
N SER A 175 4.81 -13.08 6.48
CA SER A 175 5.56 -11.83 6.69
C SER A 175 6.71 -11.76 5.71
N GLY A 176 6.87 -10.62 5.06
CA GLY A 176 7.93 -10.37 4.10
C GLY A 176 8.76 -9.14 4.43
N THR A 177 9.88 -9.01 3.73
CA THR A 177 10.74 -7.83 3.77
C THR A 177 11.10 -7.42 2.34
N LEU A 178 11.24 -6.13 2.11
CA LEU A 178 11.80 -5.57 0.88
C LEU A 178 12.96 -4.66 1.25
N SER A 179 14.17 -5.07 0.88
CA SER A 179 15.37 -4.41 1.39
C SER A 179 15.98 -3.48 0.37
N ASN A 180 16.34 -2.29 0.85
CA ASN A 180 17.26 -1.36 0.23
C ASN A 180 16.87 -0.99 -1.22
N PHE A 181 15.63 -0.61 -1.43
CA PHE A 181 15.14 -0.16 -2.73
C PHE A 181 15.30 1.36 -2.91
N GLU A 182 15.57 1.76 -4.14
CA GLU A 182 15.68 3.18 -4.51
C GLU A 182 14.32 3.86 -4.51
N LEU A 183 14.27 5.06 -3.95
CA LEU A 183 13.06 5.87 -3.93
C LEU A 183 13.00 6.72 -5.20
N LEU A 184 12.12 6.35 -6.14
CA LEU A 184 11.90 7.06 -7.39
C LEU A 184 10.86 8.18 -7.24
N ASN A 185 9.86 7.97 -6.38
CA ASN A 185 8.82 8.91 -6.02
C ASN A 185 8.40 8.70 -4.55
N GLY A 186 7.44 9.46 -4.07
CA GLY A 186 6.98 9.37 -2.67
C GLY A 186 5.99 8.26 -2.38
N TYR A 187 5.48 7.56 -3.38
CA TYR A 187 4.39 6.59 -3.18
C TYR A 187 4.69 5.48 -2.15
N PRO A 188 5.90 4.87 -2.13
CA PRO A 188 6.21 3.85 -1.12
C PRO A 188 6.20 4.36 0.32
N LEU A 189 6.39 5.66 0.54
CA LEU A 189 6.39 6.28 1.88
C LEU A 189 5.01 6.32 2.52
N ARG A 190 3.94 6.25 1.71
CA ARG A 190 2.57 6.21 2.19
C ARG A 190 2.31 5.05 3.16
N PHE A 191 2.79 3.85 2.82
CA PHE A 191 2.39 2.62 3.52
C PHE A 191 2.83 2.54 4.98
N PRO A 192 4.03 2.98 5.37
CA PRO A 192 4.42 3.02 6.77
C PRO A 192 3.91 4.26 7.53
N ILE A 193 3.40 5.30 6.83
CA ILE A 193 3.03 6.59 7.44
C ILE A 193 1.50 6.73 7.51
N GLY A 194 0.81 6.68 6.36
CA GLY A 194 -0.64 6.85 6.43
C GLY A 194 -1.32 7.27 5.13
N THR A 195 -2.14 8.31 5.20
CA THR A 195 -2.95 8.81 4.09
C THR A 195 -2.15 9.68 3.14
N VAL A 196 -2.59 9.70 1.89
CA VAL A 196 -2.10 10.64 0.88
C VAL A 196 -3.27 11.47 0.36
N SER A 197 -3.07 12.77 0.26
CA SER A 197 -3.91 13.65 -0.53
C SER A 197 -3.12 14.16 -1.73
N THR A 198 -3.77 14.24 -2.88
CA THR A 198 -3.15 14.65 -4.13
C THR A 198 -3.89 15.83 -4.73
N THR A 199 -3.17 16.90 -5.04
CA THR A 199 -3.70 18.07 -5.75
C THR A 199 -2.88 18.31 -7.01
N GLY A 200 -3.54 18.78 -8.07
CA GLY A 200 -2.87 19.19 -9.30
C GLY A 200 -2.97 20.69 -9.55
N ALA A 201 -2.24 21.18 -10.53
CA ALA A 201 -2.45 22.53 -11.02
C ALA A 201 -3.75 22.59 -11.83
N ASP A 202 -4.58 23.60 -11.60
CA ASP A 202 -5.83 23.79 -12.34
C ASP A 202 -5.51 23.97 -13.85
N SER A 203 -6.13 23.17 -14.71
CA SER A 203 -6.00 23.27 -16.16
C SER A 203 -6.79 24.46 -16.72
N GLY A 204 -7.79 24.93 -15.98
CA GLY A 204 -8.74 25.95 -16.41
C GLY A 204 -9.79 25.46 -17.41
N ALA A 205 -9.86 24.15 -17.71
CA ALA A 205 -10.76 23.60 -18.71
C ALA A 205 -12.04 22.99 -18.13
N GLY A 206 -11.95 22.20 -17.07
CA GLY A 206 -13.11 21.55 -16.45
C GLY A 206 -13.30 22.00 -15.00
N GLY A 207 -14.51 22.37 -14.63
CA GLY A 207 -14.89 22.70 -13.24
C GLY A 207 -16.35 22.34 -12.99
N SER A 208 -16.61 21.54 -11.96
CA SER A 208 -17.93 21.04 -11.60
C SER A 208 -17.99 20.70 -10.12
N THR A 209 -19.08 20.12 -9.70
CA THR A 209 -19.25 19.50 -8.39
C THR A 209 -19.74 18.07 -8.53
N VAL A 210 -19.41 17.24 -7.58
CA VAL A 210 -19.95 15.88 -7.48
C VAL A 210 -21.46 15.93 -7.27
N ASP A 211 -22.21 15.08 -7.95
CA ASP A 211 -23.65 14.91 -7.80
C ASP A 211 -23.90 13.57 -7.08
N GLY A 212 -24.09 13.65 -5.78
CA GLY A 212 -24.18 12.51 -4.88
C GLY A 212 -22.89 12.21 -4.12
N ILE A 213 -22.93 11.20 -3.25
CA ILE A 213 -21.76 10.80 -2.43
C ILE A 213 -20.92 9.81 -3.23
N ILE A 214 -19.58 10.02 -3.23
CA ILE A 214 -18.62 9.02 -3.70
C ILE A 214 -18.13 8.23 -2.49
N TYR A 215 -18.22 6.91 -2.57
CA TYR A 215 -17.69 6.03 -1.52
C TYR A 215 -16.33 5.46 -1.92
N ALA A 216 -15.49 5.19 -0.93
CA ALA A 216 -14.24 4.50 -1.13
C ALA A 216 -14.46 3.17 -1.90
N GLY A 217 -13.66 2.94 -2.94
CA GLY A 217 -13.82 1.81 -3.86
C GLY A 217 -14.69 2.10 -5.08
N GLN A 218 -15.27 3.27 -5.19
CA GLN A 218 -16.07 3.67 -6.33
C GLN A 218 -15.15 4.21 -7.44
N TYR A 219 -15.39 3.78 -8.67
CA TYR A 219 -14.63 4.20 -9.87
C TYR A 219 -15.51 4.91 -10.89
N GLU A 220 -16.77 5.10 -10.58
CA GLU A 220 -17.80 5.73 -11.39
C GLU A 220 -18.60 6.68 -10.51
N PHE A 221 -18.79 7.90 -10.94
CA PHE A 221 -19.55 8.90 -10.19
C PHE A 221 -20.16 9.96 -11.10
N ASP A 222 -21.22 10.58 -10.63
CA ASP A 222 -21.93 11.63 -11.35
C ASP A 222 -21.41 13.00 -10.92
N ILE A 223 -21.36 13.93 -11.87
CA ILE A 223 -21.03 15.34 -11.63
C ILE A 223 -22.13 16.23 -12.21
N THR A 224 -22.27 17.43 -11.66
CA THR A 224 -23.31 18.38 -12.07
C THR A 224 -23.18 18.76 -13.55
N SER A 225 -21.97 18.85 -14.09
CA SER A 225 -21.69 19.13 -15.49
C SER A 225 -20.38 18.52 -15.93
N ALA A 226 -20.41 17.67 -16.95
CA ALA A 226 -19.21 17.07 -17.54
C ALA A 226 -18.60 17.91 -18.69
N SER A 227 -19.04 19.16 -18.86
CA SER A 227 -18.48 20.03 -19.90
C SER A 227 -17.02 20.34 -19.61
N GLY A 228 -16.15 20.05 -20.58
CA GLY A 228 -14.71 20.25 -20.49
C GLY A 228 -13.90 19.01 -20.09
N TYR A 229 -14.54 17.94 -19.60
CA TYR A 229 -13.85 16.70 -19.26
C TYR A 229 -13.86 15.74 -20.44
N VAL A 230 -12.73 15.15 -20.74
CA VAL A 230 -12.59 14.11 -21.76
C VAL A 230 -11.76 12.92 -21.24
N ALA A 231 -11.81 11.80 -21.95
CA ALA A 231 -10.98 10.65 -21.62
C ALA A 231 -9.50 11.01 -21.72
N ASP A 232 -8.68 10.40 -20.88
CA ASP A 232 -7.24 10.63 -20.70
C ASP A 232 -6.86 11.89 -19.90
N ASP A 233 -7.80 12.75 -19.53
CA ASP A 233 -7.57 13.86 -18.59
C ASP A 233 -7.51 13.37 -17.14
N TYR A 234 -7.06 14.24 -16.25
CA TYR A 234 -7.02 13.97 -14.81
C TYR A 234 -8.02 14.87 -14.09
N ILE A 235 -8.85 14.26 -13.26
CA ILE A 235 -9.82 14.94 -12.42
C ILE A 235 -9.37 14.89 -10.96
N GLN A 236 -9.33 16.05 -10.32
CA GLN A 236 -9.21 16.16 -8.87
C GLN A 236 -10.61 16.27 -8.29
N VAL A 237 -10.91 15.42 -7.31
CA VAL A 237 -12.13 15.48 -6.51
C VAL A 237 -11.74 15.92 -5.11
N ASP A 238 -12.53 16.86 -4.57
CA ASP A 238 -12.33 17.45 -3.24
C ASP A 238 -11.07 18.33 -3.13
N VAL A 239 -10.84 18.85 -1.93
CA VAL A 239 -9.74 19.76 -1.60
C VAL A 239 -9.07 19.39 -0.27
N GLY A 240 -7.83 19.87 -0.09
CA GLY A 240 -7.10 19.67 1.17
C GLY A 240 -6.78 18.21 1.45
N ALA A 241 -7.05 17.75 2.65
CA ALA A 241 -6.69 16.40 3.09
C ALA A 241 -7.49 15.27 2.42
N LEU A 242 -8.62 15.59 1.81
CA LEU A 242 -9.47 14.63 1.10
C LEU A 242 -9.27 14.67 -0.42
N ALA A 243 -8.40 15.53 -0.93
CA ALA A 243 -8.19 15.66 -2.38
C ALA A 243 -7.60 14.38 -2.97
N GLU A 244 -8.26 13.84 -3.99
CA GLU A 244 -7.78 12.71 -4.78
C GLU A 244 -7.79 13.04 -6.26
N VAL A 245 -6.73 12.66 -6.97
CA VAL A 245 -6.62 12.79 -8.42
C VAL A 245 -6.77 11.43 -9.07
N ARG A 246 -7.58 11.36 -10.14
CA ARG A 246 -7.81 10.14 -10.91
C ARG A 246 -7.76 10.44 -12.39
N LYS A 247 -7.35 9.46 -13.18
CA LYS A 247 -7.39 9.54 -14.64
C LYS A 247 -8.80 9.22 -15.14
N ILE A 248 -9.34 10.02 -16.03
CA ILE A 248 -10.64 9.78 -16.66
C ILE A 248 -10.45 8.74 -17.77
N VAL A 249 -11.19 7.64 -17.67
CA VAL A 249 -11.22 6.59 -18.70
C VAL A 249 -12.32 6.85 -19.72
N ALA A 250 -13.49 7.31 -19.25
CA ALA A 250 -14.62 7.61 -20.09
C ALA A 250 -15.52 8.66 -19.45
N VAL A 251 -16.25 9.38 -20.30
CA VAL A 251 -17.30 10.33 -19.89
C VAL A 251 -18.58 9.94 -20.62
N SER A 252 -19.68 9.75 -19.88
CA SER A 252 -20.98 9.43 -20.44
C SER A 252 -22.03 10.35 -19.83
N SER A 253 -22.52 11.33 -20.59
CA SER A 253 -23.35 12.41 -20.07
C SER A 253 -22.64 13.13 -18.91
N ASN A 254 -23.16 13.08 -17.71
CA ASN A 254 -22.54 13.64 -16.50
C ASN A 254 -21.84 12.59 -15.64
N ASN A 255 -21.75 11.35 -16.11
CA ASN A 255 -21.09 10.27 -15.41
C ASN A 255 -19.61 10.17 -15.84
N ILE A 256 -18.72 10.15 -14.87
CA ILE A 256 -17.26 10.05 -15.03
C ILE A 256 -16.82 8.66 -14.59
N PHE A 257 -16.03 8.01 -15.44
CA PHE A 257 -15.37 6.74 -15.15
C PHE A 257 -13.87 6.98 -15.00
N VAL A 258 -13.28 6.49 -13.91
CA VAL A 258 -11.86 6.66 -13.60
C VAL A 258 -11.13 5.33 -13.66
N ASP A 259 -9.82 5.39 -13.90
CA ASP A 259 -8.93 4.23 -14.05
C ASP A 259 -8.66 3.50 -12.73
N TYR A 260 -8.82 4.20 -11.61
CA TYR A 260 -8.53 3.70 -10.26
C TYR A 260 -9.62 4.17 -9.30
N PRO A 261 -10.12 3.29 -8.42
CA PRO A 261 -11.17 3.68 -7.50
C PRO A 261 -10.68 4.69 -6.46
N PHE A 262 -11.61 5.46 -5.93
CA PHE A 262 -11.34 6.39 -4.84
C PHE A 262 -11.01 5.60 -3.56
N LEU A 263 -10.08 6.10 -2.79
CA LEU A 263 -9.67 5.51 -1.52
C LEU A 263 -10.37 6.16 -0.32
N LEU A 264 -10.92 7.35 -0.53
CA LEU A 264 -11.63 8.14 0.49
C LEU A 264 -13.10 8.31 0.08
N ASP A 265 -13.93 8.57 1.08
CA ASP A 265 -15.30 9.00 0.86
C ASP A 265 -15.33 10.50 0.56
N HIS A 266 -16.09 10.90 -0.45
CA HIS A 266 -16.31 12.31 -0.80
C HIS A 266 -17.78 12.67 -0.68
N ALA A 267 -18.06 13.82 -0.06
CA ALA A 267 -19.42 14.28 0.14
C ALA A 267 -20.06 14.76 -1.18
N ASP A 268 -21.38 14.84 -1.17
CA ASP A 268 -22.14 15.52 -2.21
C ASP A 268 -21.72 17.00 -2.34
N ASP A 269 -21.81 17.55 -3.54
CA ASP A 269 -21.46 18.95 -3.86
C ASP A 269 -19.98 19.34 -3.68
N VAL A 270 -19.06 18.40 -3.41
CA VAL A 270 -17.63 18.74 -3.38
C VAL A 270 -17.12 19.12 -4.77
N ALA A 271 -16.13 20.02 -4.80
CA ALA A 271 -15.57 20.49 -6.07
C ALA A 271 -14.81 19.39 -6.81
N CYS A 272 -14.98 19.35 -8.12
CA CYS A 272 -14.12 18.60 -9.02
C CYS A 272 -13.59 19.51 -10.13
N ASN A 273 -12.28 19.41 -10.37
CA ASN A 273 -11.58 20.22 -11.36
C ASN A 273 -10.70 19.34 -12.23
N GLU A 274 -10.58 19.70 -13.50
CA GLU A 274 -9.54 19.14 -14.33
C GLU A 274 -8.17 19.70 -13.92
N VAL A 275 -7.18 18.81 -13.75
CA VAL A 275 -5.86 19.18 -13.25
C VAL A 275 -4.74 18.63 -14.11
N VAL A 276 -3.62 19.34 -14.08
CA VAL A 276 -2.40 19.01 -14.80
C VAL A 276 -1.18 19.07 -13.87
N ALA A 277 -0.05 18.54 -14.32
CA ALA A 277 1.20 18.62 -13.58
C ALA A 277 1.64 20.10 -13.35
N PRO A 278 2.36 20.42 -12.27
CA PRO A 278 2.87 19.47 -11.27
C PRO A 278 1.78 19.06 -10.28
N TYR A 279 1.87 17.80 -9.84
CA TYR A 279 1.02 17.29 -8.78
C TYR A 279 1.73 17.41 -7.44
N ILE A 280 0.96 17.63 -6.38
CA ILE A 280 1.46 17.73 -5.01
C ILE A 280 0.78 16.65 -4.19
N HIS A 281 1.58 15.72 -3.68
CA HIS A 281 1.15 14.65 -2.83
C HIS A 281 1.58 14.94 -1.40
N THR A 282 0.60 15.06 -0.52
CA THR A 282 0.84 15.29 0.91
C THR A 282 0.55 13.98 1.66
N ILE A 283 1.58 13.37 2.22
CA ILE A 283 1.49 12.13 3.00
C ILE A 283 1.54 12.51 4.47
N THR A 284 0.49 12.16 5.18
CA THR A 284 0.35 12.46 6.61
C THR A 284 0.03 11.20 7.39
N GLU A 285 0.31 11.26 8.67
CA GLU A 285 0.01 10.17 9.59
C GLU A 285 -1.49 9.88 9.62
N ALA A 286 -1.86 8.60 9.52
CA ALA A 286 -3.23 8.13 9.65
C ALA A 286 -3.42 7.39 10.97
N VAL A 287 -4.67 7.38 11.47
CA VAL A 287 -5.06 6.58 12.64
C VAL A 287 -4.89 5.10 12.35
N GLU A 288 -5.27 4.67 11.15
CA GLU A 288 -5.06 3.31 10.64
C GLU A 288 -4.11 3.36 9.45
N LEU A 289 -3.15 2.45 9.42
CA LEU A 289 -2.24 2.31 8.27
C LEU A 289 -2.99 1.82 7.04
N PRO A 290 -2.65 2.34 5.85
CA PRO A 290 -3.20 1.82 4.60
C PRO A 290 -2.81 0.36 4.41
N GLY A 291 -3.75 -0.41 3.86
CA GLY A 291 -3.49 -1.77 3.41
C GLY A 291 -2.57 -1.77 2.20
N ILE A 292 -1.75 -2.81 2.10
CA ILE A 292 -0.86 -3.04 0.95
C ILE A 292 -1.03 -4.47 0.43
N SER A 293 -1.06 -4.59 -0.89
CA SER A 293 -0.96 -5.87 -1.58
C SER A 293 0.37 -5.99 -2.30
N TRP A 294 0.96 -7.18 -2.27
CA TRP A 294 2.19 -7.49 -3.02
C TRP A 294 1.92 -8.52 -4.09
N GLN A 295 2.55 -8.37 -5.25
CA GLN A 295 2.62 -9.38 -6.28
C GLN A 295 4.07 -9.74 -6.54
N ILE A 296 4.38 -11.03 -6.56
CA ILE A 296 5.69 -11.56 -6.88
C ILE A 296 5.51 -12.60 -7.97
N ASN A 297 6.12 -12.36 -9.12
CA ASN A 297 6.12 -13.25 -10.25
C ASN A 297 7.53 -13.74 -10.55
N ASN A 298 7.80 -15.00 -10.27
CA ASN A 298 9.05 -15.66 -10.65
C ASN A 298 8.88 -16.21 -12.07
N LYS A 299 9.56 -15.61 -13.03
CA LYS A 299 9.49 -16.02 -14.42
C LYS A 299 10.28 -17.28 -14.67
N ASP A 300 9.73 -18.15 -15.49
CA ASP A 300 10.43 -19.32 -15.97
C ASP A 300 11.55 -18.95 -16.95
N SER A 301 12.66 -19.68 -16.89
CA SER A 301 13.81 -19.51 -17.78
C SER A 301 13.50 -19.76 -19.27
N SER A 302 12.38 -20.37 -19.59
CA SER A 302 11.92 -20.57 -20.97
C SER A 302 11.16 -19.38 -21.54
N GLU A 303 10.94 -18.32 -20.75
CA GLU A 303 10.12 -17.15 -21.09
C GLU A 303 8.67 -17.52 -21.49
N THR A 304 8.21 -18.68 -21.04
CA THR A 304 6.84 -19.13 -21.28
C THR A 304 5.99 -18.80 -20.06
N ALA A 305 5.16 -17.78 -20.17
CA ALA A 305 4.35 -17.25 -19.05
C ALA A 305 3.46 -18.29 -18.34
N THR A 306 3.13 -19.40 -19.02
CA THR A 306 2.36 -20.51 -18.41
C THR A 306 3.11 -21.27 -17.32
N ASN A 307 4.43 -21.11 -17.24
CA ASN A 307 5.26 -21.78 -16.23
C ASN A 307 5.68 -20.81 -15.11
N ASP A 308 5.31 -19.56 -15.20
CA ASP A 308 5.64 -18.57 -14.18
C ASP A 308 5.01 -18.94 -12.84
N TRP A 309 5.70 -18.60 -11.76
CA TRP A 309 5.18 -18.78 -10.41
C TRP A 309 4.74 -17.44 -9.84
N LEU A 310 3.44 -17.17 -9.99
CA LEU A 310 2.78 -15.97 -9.51
C LEU A 310 2.25 -16.19 -8.09
N ARG A 311 2.58 -15.26 -7.20
CA ARG A 311 2.09 -15.20 -5.82
C ARG A 311 1.61 -13.80 -5.51
N ARG A 312 0.50 -13.71 -4.80
CA ARG A 312 -0.09 -12.46 -4.34
C ARG A 312 -0.40 -12.52 -2.87
N TYR A 313 -0.12 -11.45 -2.18
CA TYR A 313 -0.31 -11.31 -0.75
C TYR A 313 -1.21 -10.12 -0.49
N TYR A 314 -2.15 -10.30 0.44
CA TYR A 314 -3.23 -9.35 0.69
C TYR A 314 -3.39 -9.08 2.17
N GLY A 315 -4.04 -7.93 2.48
CA GLY A 315 -4.24 -7.51 3.85
C GLY A 315 -2.96 -7.17 4.56
N GLY A 316 -1.95 -6.77 3.80
CA GLY A 316 -0.66 -6.40 4.36
C GLY A 316 -0.67 -5.01 4.98
N LYS A 317 0.23 -4.79 5.94
CA LYS A 317 0.58 -3.47 6.47
C LYS A 317 2.08 -3.41 6.67
N ILE A 318 2.67 -2.22 6.55
CA ILE A 318 4.11 -2.05 6.78
C ILE A 318 4.35 -1.76 8.26
N GLY A 319 4.96 -2.74 8.94
CA GLY A 319 5.23 -2.66 10.38
C GLY A 319 6.45 -1.85 10.71
N GLN A 320 7.50 -2.00 9.93
CA GLN A 320 8.75 -1.28 10.13
C GLN A 320 9.33 -0.86 8.79
N ALA A 321 9.80 0.37 8.70
CA ALA A 321 10.47 0.90 7.53
C ALA A 321 11.66 1.77 7.92
N THR A 322 12.69 1.75 7.08
CA THR A 322 13.86 2.63 7.21
C THR A 322 14.06 3.42 5.93
N LEU A 323 14.36 4.70 6.07
CA LEU A 323 14.73 5.59 4.97
C LEU A 323 16.17 6.05 5.20
N THR A 324 17.05 5.78 4.24
CA THR A 324 18.49 6.01 4.37
C THR A 324 19.03 6.80 3.18
N ALA A 325 19.98 7.67 3.45
CA ALA A 325 20.80 8.29 2.43
C ALA A 325 22.22 8.49 2.94
N GLU A 326 23.19 8.28 2.08
CA GLU A 326 24.60 8.43 2.37
C GLU A 326 25.35 9.18 1.27
N GLU A 327 26.50 9.74 1.60
CA GLU A 327 27.33 10.49 0.67
C GLU A 327 27.67 9.67 -0.58
N GLY A 328 27.37 10.22 -1.76
CA GLY A 328 27.58 9.57 -3.05
C GLY A 328 26.55 8.53 -3.44
N GLY A 329 25.56 8.26 -2.59
CA GLY A 329 24.48 7.30 -2.82
C GLY A 329 23.17 7.94 -3.28
N THR A 330 22.15 7.09 -3.39
CA THR A 330 20.76 7.45 -3.63
C THR A 330 19.96 7.39 -2.33
N LEU A 331 18.81 8.07 -2.30
CA LEU A 331 17.84 7.90 -1.23
C LEU A 331 17.20 6.51 -1.35
N ARG A 332 17.30 5.71 -0.30
CA ARG A 332 16.85 4.33 -0.28
C ARG A 332 15.90 4.06 0.88
N MET A 333 15.03 3.10 0.66
CA MET A 333 14.07 2.67 1.67
C MET A 333 14.10 1.16 1.82
N SER A 334 13.78 0.69 3.01
CA SER A 334 13.51 -0.72 3.28
C SER A 334 12.18 -0.86 4.00
N TRP A 335 11.42 -1.90 3.66
CA TRP A 335 10.30 -2.39 4.44
C TRP A 335 10.76 -3.65 5.18
N GLU A 336 11.05 -3.51 6.47
CA GLU A 336 11.69 -4.54 7.25
C GLU A 336 10.71 -5.54 7.86
N SER A 337 9.43 -5.18 7.92
CA SER A 337 8.36 -6.05 8.40
C SER A 337 7.06 -5.71 7.67
N ALA A 338 6.55 -6.68 6.92
CA ALA A 338 5.27 -6.59 6.24
C ALA A 338 4.45 -7.87 6.50
N PRO A 339 3.66 -7.93 7.60
CA PRO A 339 2.73 -9.02 7.82
C PRO A 339 1.54 -8.93 6.86
N PHE A 340 1.04 -10.10 6.41
CA PHE A 340 -0.11 -10.24 5.54
C PHE A 340 -1.18 -11.14 6.16
N LEU A 341 -2.42 -10.95 5.76
CA LEU A 341 -3.55 -11.76 6.22
C LEU A 341 -3.77 -13.00 5.34
N ASN A 342 -3.53 -12.90 4.05
CA ASN A 342 -3.85 -13.95 3.11
C ASN A 342 -2.92 -13.95 1.90
N MET A 343 -2.89 -15.05 1.15
CA MET A 343 -2.16 -15.17 -0.10
C MET A 343 -2.92 -16.02 -1.13
N ASP A 344 -2.64 -15.76 -2.40
CA ASP A 344 -3.03 -16.58 -3.54
C ASP A 344 -1.80 -16.92 -4.40
N HIS A 345 -1.90 -18.03 -5.13
CA HIS A 345 -0.86 -18.44 -6.08
C HIS A 345 -1.43 -19.21 -7.27
N ASN A 346 -0.70 -19.26 -8.36
CA ASN A 346 -1.10 -19.98 -9.57
C ASN A 346 -0.61 -21.43 -9.64
N GLN A 347 0.25 -21.85 -8.73
CA GLN A 347 0.75 -23.23 -8.68
C GLN A 347 -0.25 -24.11 -7.94
N TYR A 348 -1.07 -24.79 -8.71
CA TYR A 348 -2.20 -25.52 -8.20
C TYR A 348 -2.33 -26.88 -8.87
N ASP A 349 -2.46 -27.95 -8.08
CA ASP A 349 -2.71 -29.29 -8.60
C ASP A 349 -4.21 -29.57 -8.65
N ASP A 350 -4.79 -29.48 -9.84
CA ASP A 350 -6.20 -29.74 -10.10
C ASP A 350 -6.64 -31.16 -9.72
N THR A 351 -5.70 -32.09 -9.65
CA THR A 351 -6.03 -33.50 -9.39
C THR A 351 -6.32 -33.79 -7.93
N VAL A 352 -5.85 -32.92 -7.03
CA VAL A 352 -5.95 -33.10 -5.57
C VAL A 352 -7.00 -32.20 -4.95
N GLN A 353 -7.45 -31.17 -5.65
CA GLN A 353 -8.32 -30.19 -5.05
C GLN A 353 -9.78 -30.32 -5.42
N THR A 354 -10.50 -30.78 -4.43
CA THR A 354 -11.96 -30.63 -4.33
C THR A 354 -12.36 -29.32 -3.63
N ALA A 355 -11.41 -28.63 -2.99
CA ALA A 355 -11.64 -27.33 -2.40
C ALA A 355 -10.89 -26.29 -3.24
N PRO A 356 -11.55 -25.33 -3.76
CA PRO A 356 -10.99 -24.35 -4.63
C PRO A 356 -10.24 -23.30 -3.85
N GLY A 357 -8.97 -23.35 -3.93
CA GLY A 357 -8.17 -22.19 -3.97
C GLY A 357 -8.45 -21.47 -5.30
N ASN A 358 -8.08 -20.25 -5.37
CA ASN A 358 -8.19 -19.51 -6.61
C ASN A 358 -7.09 -20.02 -7.54
N LYS A 359 -7.45 -20.83 -8.52
CA LYS A 359 -6.51 -21.16 -9.59
C LYS A 359 -6.54 -20.03 -10.58
N PHE A 360 -5.44 -19.32 -10.62
CA PHE A 360 -5.24 -18.28 -11.60
C PHE A 360 -4.28 -18.78 -12.68
N ASP A 361 -4.59 -18.50 -13.92
CA ASP A 361 -3.66 -18.67 -15.02
C ASP A 361 -2.63 -17.54 -14.98
N ALA A 362 -1.35 -17.87 -14.85
CA ALA A 362 -0.27 -16.88 -14.78
C ALA A 362 -0.24 -15.93 -15.98
N THR A 363 -0.63 -16.40 -17.15
CA THR A 363 -0.66 -15.57 -18.35
C THR A 363 -1.73 -14.50 -18.32
N SER A 364 -2.82 -14.75 -17.58
CA SER A 364 -3.97 -13.87 -17.54
C SER A 364 -3.93 -12.87 -16.38
N LEU A 365 -2.99 -13.05 -15.43
CA LEU A 365 -3.06 -12.37 -14.13
C LEU A 365 -1.80 -11.62 -13.71
N ALA A 366 -0.70 -11.77 -14.46
CA ALA A 366 0.47 -10.94 -14.21
C ALA A 366 0.15 -9.49 -14.58
N VAL A 367 0.12 -8.63 -13.59
CA VAL A 367 -0.02 -7.19 -13.80
C VAL A 367 1.19 -6.70 -14.57
N THR A 368 0.97 -5.88 -15.59
CA THR A 368 2.05 -5.15 -16.24
C THR A 368 2.63 -4.18 -15.22
N VAL A 369 3.88 -4.40 -14.86
CA VAL A 369 4.58 -3.58 -13.86
C VAL A 369 4.88 -2.21 -14.46
N GLU A 370 4.38 -1.17 -13.84
CA GLU A 370 4.74 0.21 -14.16
C GLU A 370 5.96 0.65 -13.36
N ARG A 371 7.01 0.98 -14.07
CA ARG A 371 8.21 1.57 -13.46
C ARG A 371 8.15 3.07 -13.66
N PRO A 372 8.27 3.86 -12.57
CA PRO A 372 8.42 5.30 -12.71
C PRO A 372 9.59 5.61 -13.65
N SER A 373 9.38 6.54 -14.59
CA SER A 373 10.42 6.94 -15.55
C SER A 373 11.44 7.91 -14.95
N THR A 374 11.26 8.28 -13.69
CA THR A 374 12.11 9.22 -12.97
C THR A 374 13.36 8.55 -12.43
N GLU A 375 14.45 9.30 -12.36
CA GLU A 375 15.67 8.87 -11.67
C GLU A 375 15.43 8.85 -10.14
N PRO A 376 16.21 8.06 -9.37
CA PRO A 376 16.15 8.12 -7.91
C PRO A 376 16.60 9.49 -7.40
N TYR A 377 16.19 9.86 -6.20
CA TYR A 377 16.74 11.02 -5.51
C TYR A 377 18.18 10.73 -5.08
N TYR A 378 19.10 11.62 -5.43
CA TYR A 378 20.50 11.52 -5.02
C TYR A 378 20.75 12.26 -3.72
N PHE A 379 21.64 11.77 -2.89
CA PHE A 379 22.06 12.45 -1.66
C PHE A 379 22.54 13.88 -1.93
N SER A 380 23.29 14.09 -3.02
CA SER A 380 23.79 15.42 -3.43
C SER A 380 22.71 16.44 -3.80
N GLN A 381 21.48 15.99 -4.00
CA GLN A 381 20.31 16.83 -4.28
C GLN A 381 19.55 17.20 -3.00
N GLY A 382 19.99 16.67 -1.86
CA GLY A 382 19.36 16.86 -0.56
C GLY A 382 19.92 18.06 0.18
N SER A 383 19.07 18.70 0.96
CA SER A 383 19.44 19.63 2.03
C SER A 383 18.73 19.23 3.31
N ILE A 384 19.34 19.48 4.44
CA ILE A 384 18.76 19.29 5.75
C ILE A 384 18.87 20.57 6.54
N SER A 385 17.76 21.03 7.10
CA SER A 385 17.75 22.11 8.08
C SER A 385 17.30 21.61 9.45
N MET A 386 17.91 22.15 10.49
CA MET A 386 17.55 21.92 11.88
C MET A 386 17.58 23.27 12.60
N PHE A 387 16.63 23.53 13.47
CA PHE A 387 16.51 24.84 14.15
C PHE A 387 16.33 26.01 13.16
N GLY A 388 15.68 25.76 12.02
CA GLY A 388 15.52 26.77 10.96
C GLY A 388 16.82 27.15 10.24
N VAL A 389 17.89 26.36 10.36
CA VAL A 389 19.19 26.64 9.73
C VAL A 389 19.69 25.41 8.97
N GLU A 390 20.15 25.63 7.75
CA GLU A 390 20.70 24.58 6.92
C GLU A 390 22.04 24.03 7.49
N PHE A 391 22.14 22.70 7.61
CA PHE A 391 23.33 21.97 7.98
C PHE A 391 24.05 21.46 6.73
N ALA A 392 25.02 22.15 6.26
CA ALA A 392 25.69 21.88 4.98
C ALA A 392 26.61 20.62 4.98
N ARG A 393 26.75 19.88 6.09
CA ARG A 393 27.74 18.79 6.22
C ARG A 393 27.21 17.54 6.92
N VAL A 394 26.02 17.11 6.54
CA VAL A 394 25.52 15.80 6.91
C VAL A 394 26.14 14.77 5.96
N ALA A 395 26.76 13.72 6.49
CA ALA A 395 27.37 12.66 5.69
C ALA A 395 26.39 11.50 5.40
N ASN A 396 25.52 11.23 6.34
CA ASN A 396 24.45 10.25 6.18
C ASN A 396 23.32 10.53 7.16
N PHE A 397 22.16 9.99 6.87
CA PHE A 397 21.06 9.90 7.83
C PHE A 397 20.26 8.61 7.63
N THR A 398 19.57 8.21 8.67
CA THR A 398 18.62 7.11 8.68
C THR A 398 17.39 7.50 9.49
N ILE A 399 16.21 7.45 8.90
CA ILE A 399 14.93 7.61 9.58
C ILE A 399 14.32 6.23 9.77
N ASN A 400 13.96 5.90 11.01
CA ASN A 400 13.29 4.66 11.35
C ASN A 400 11.83 4.94 11.71
N ILE A 401 10.94 4.16 11.14
CA ILE A 401 9.50 4.18 11.37
C ILE A 401 9.11 2.79 11.89
N ASN A 402 8.53 2.72 13.09
CA ASN A 402 8.10 1.46 13.68
C ASN A 402 6.64 1.58 14.14
N ASN A 403 5.77 0.82 13.51
CA ASN A 403 4.33 0.80 13.77
C ASN A 403 3.93 -0.29 14.77
N ASN A 404 4.87 -1.11 15.24
CA ASN A 404 4.63 -2.18 16.23
C ASN A 404 3.41 -3.04 15.89
N LEU A 405 3.36 -3.59 14.69
CA LEU A 405 2.23 -4.39 14.22
C LEU A 405 2.20 -5.76 14.90
N GLU A 406 1.01 -6.20 15.25
CA GLU A 406 0.77 -7.51 15.87
C GLU A 406 -0.31 -8.29 15.11
N PRO A 407 0.05 -9.35 14.35
CA PRO A 407 -0.93 -10.26 13.77
C PRO A 407 -1.70 -11.02 14.85
N ARG A 408 -3.03 -11.04 14.78
CA ARG A 408 -3.90 -11.71 15.73
C ARG A 408 -4.70 -12.84 15.08
N TYR A 409 -4.85 -13.89 15.84
CA TYR A 409 -5.56 -15.10 15.45
C TYR A 409 -6.79 -15.27 16.32
N PHE A 410 -7.97 -15.25 15.71
CA PHE A 410 -9.23 -15.42 16.42
C PHE A 410 -9.85 -16.79 16.15
N ILE A 411 -10.67 -17.23 17.08
CA ILE A 411 -11.48 -18.43 16.86
C ILE A 411 -12.47 -18.12 15.73
N SER A 412 -12.33 -18.85 14.64
CA SER A 412 -13.17 -18.71 13.46
C SER A 412 -13.93 -20.02 13.18
N SER A 413 -15.17 -19.89 12.72
CA SER A 413 -15.96 -21.04 12.25
C SER A 413 -15.37 -21.71 11.00
N THR A 414 -14.44 -21.06 10.33
CA THR A 414 -13.76 -21.55 9.12
C THR A 414 -12.46 -22.28 9.42
N ALA A 415 -12.05 -22.35 10.70
CA ALA A 415 -10.82 -23.03 11.14
C ALA A 415 -9.56 -22.55 10.38
N GLU A 416 -9.52 -21.27 10.03
CA GLU A 416 -8.38 -20.66 9.36
C GLU A 416 -7.17 -20.61 10.30
N ARG A 417 -5.99 -20.86 9.76
CA ARG A 417 -4.72 -20.84 10.51
C ARG A 417 -3.95 -19.54 10.29
N THR A 418 -4.35 -18.76 9.30
CA THR A 418 -3.79 -17.46 8.98
C THR A 418 -4.28 -16.37 9.95
N PRO A 419 -3.57 -15.24 10.10
CA PRO A 419 -4.03 -14.16 10.95
C PRO A 419 -5.41 -13.64 10.51
N SER A 420 -6.25 -13.33 11.47
CA SER A 420 -7.58 -12.77 11.19
C SER A 420 -7.58 -11.25 11.11
N ALA A 421 -6.59 -10.61 11.75
CA ALA A 421 -6.42 -9.16 11.75
C ALA A 421 -4.96 -8.81 12.11
N ILE A 422 -4.53 -7.63 11.68
CA ILE A 422 -3.26 -7.02 12.07
C ILE A 422 -3.59 -5.80 12.92
N PHE A 423 -3.23 -5.84 14.20
CA PHE A 423 -3.41 -4.71 15.11
C PHE A 423 -2.19 -3.81 15.09
N GLU A 424 -2.44 -2.52 15.12
CA GLU A 424 -1.42 -1.50 15.19
C GLU A 424 -1.12 -1.18 16.65
N GLY A 425 0.17 -1.18 16.98
CA GLY A 425 0.66 -0.82 18.29
C GLY A 425 1.00 0.66 18.40
N ARG A 426 1.83 0.98 19.37
CA ARG A 426 2.37 2.33 19.52
C ARG A 426 3.35 2.63 18.39
N ARG A 427 3.15 3.73 17.70
CA ARG A 427 4.04 4.20 16.65
C ARG A 427 5.26 4.91 17.24
N GLU A 428 6.44 4.65 16.68
CA GLU A 428 7.69 5.24 17.12
C GLU A 428 8.52 5.70 15.93
N TYR A 429 9.03 6.92 16.02
CA TYR A 429 9.88 7.53 15.00
C TYR A 429 11.22 7.93 15.60
N SER A 430 12.29 7.63 14.88
CA SER A 430 13.63 8.10 15.25
C SER A 430 14.48 8.39 14.01
N MET A 431 15.47 9.24 14.18
CA MET A 431 16.43 9.57 13.15
C MET A 431 17.84 9.50 13.73
N THR A 432 18.75 8.91 13.00
CA THR A 432 20.18 9.03 13.25
C THR A 432 20.83 9.79 12.10
N ALA A 433 21.76 10.68 12.40
CA ALA A 433 22.49 11.45 11.40
C ALA A 433 23.96 11.61 11.80
N THR A 434 24.85 11.52 10.82
CA THR A 434 26.28 11.82 11.01
C THR A 434 26.59 13.19 10.44
N ILE A 435 27.02 14.11 11.30
CA ILE A 435 27.34 15.49 10.95
C ILE A 435 28.85 15.66 11.03
N VAL A 436 29.48 16.07 9.93
CA VAL A 436 30.92 16.38 9.90
C VAL A 436 31.13 17.76 10.50
N LEU A 437 32.06 17.88 11.43
CA LEU A 437 32.36 19.14 12.12
C LEU A 437 32.84 20.20 11.13
N PRO A 438 32.23 21.42 11.12
CA PRO A 438 32.64 22.48 10.23
C PRO A 438 33.97 23.11 10.65
N ASP A 439 34.76 23.55 9.67
CA ASP A 439 36.07 24.20 9.88
C ASP A 439 35.99 25.57 10.51
N SER A 440 34.80 26.20 10.53
CA SER A 440 34.64 27.55 11.02
C SER A 440 33.51 27.69 12.03
N LEU A 441 33.76 28.45 13.06
CA LEU A 441 32.77 28.85 14.08
C LEU A 441 31.73 29.86 13.57
N ALA A 442 31.79 30.23 12.30
CA ALA A 442 30.93 31.27 11.73
C ALA A 442 29.52 30.76 11.34
N SER A 443 29.29 29.46 11.33
CA SER A 443 27.96 28.91 11.10
C SER A 443 27.14 28.97 12.39
N THR A 444 25.95 29.52 12.30
CA THR A 444 25.00 29.64 13.43
C THR A 444 24.45 28.25 13.87
N ALA A 445 24.44 27.28 12.95
CA ALA A 445 24.07 25.90 13.24
C ALA A 445 25.32 25.02 13.27
N THR A 446 25.85 24.80 14.43
CA THR A 446 27.05 24.00 14.65
C THR A 446 26.72 22.82 15.56
N THR A 447 27.62 21.82 15.60
CA THR A 447 27.61 20.79 16.64
C THR A 447 27.48 21.38 18.05
N ARG A 448 27.94 22.62 18.28
CA ARG A 448 27.75 23.34 19.54
C ARG A 448 26.28 23.63 19.83
N THR A 449 25.47 23.93 18.83
CA THR A 449 24.01 24.12 18.99
C THR A 449 23.36 22.82 19.42
N LEU A 450 23.72 21.71 18.78
CA LEU A 450 23.24 20.38 19.18
C LEU A 450 23.66 20.01 20.61
N PHE A 451 24.90 20.31 20.99
CA PHE A 451 25.40 20.11 22.36
C PHE A 451 24.68 20.99 23.37
N LYS A 452 24.39 22.24 23.02
CA LYS A 452 23.67 23.16 23.87
C LYS A 452 22.25 22.66 24.15
N GLU A 453 21.57 22.17 23.12
CA GLU A 453 20.24 21.58 23.26
C GLU A 453 20.28 20.30 24.12
N LEU A 454 21.27 19.45 23.89
CA LEU A 454 21.45 18.22 24.69
C LEU A 454 21.71 18.51 26.18
N LEU A 455 22.50 19.55 26.46
CA LEU A 455 22.83 19.95 27.82
C LEU A 455 21.68 20.70 28.53
N ALA A 456 20.59 20.99 27.80
CA ALA A 456 19.45 21.76 28.30
C ALA A 456 19.90 23.02 29.08
N GLU A 457 20.84 23.78 28.50
CA GLU A 457 21.33 25.02 29.11
C GLU A 457 20.23 26.06 29.26
N GLY A 458 19.60 26.04 30.37
CA GLY A 458 18.69 27.05 30.81
C GLY A 458 17.25 26.60 30.73
N ASP A 459 16.66 26.07 31.56
CA ASP A 459 15.25 26.09 31.89
C ASP A 459 14.48 24.79 31.81
N TYR A 460 14.64 23.99 32.83
CA TYR A 460 13.57 23.13 33.32
C TYR A 460 12.27 23.90 33.63
N ALA A 461 12.34 25.23 33.72
CA ALA A 461 11.18 26.07 34.10
C ALA A 461 10.38 26.62 32.91
N ALA A 462 10.93 26.63 31.69
CA ALA A 462 10.28 27.22 30.51
C ALA A 462 9.70 26.20 29.52
N GLY A 463 9.83 24.89 29.78
CA GLY A 463 9.36 23.85 28.86
C GLY A 463 10.23 23.77 27.60
N PHE A 464 11.05 22.76 27.51
CA PHE A 464 11.77 22.43 26.29
C PHE A 464 10.76 22.01 25.21
N THR A 465 10.69 22.76 24.12
CA THR A 465 9.66 22.56 23.08
C THR A 465 10.11 21.66 21.93
N GLY A 466 11.36 21.22 21.94
CA GLY A 466 11.97 20.51 20.81
C GLY A 466 12.35 21.44 19.65
N PHE A 467 12.73 20.88 18.54
CA PHE A 467 13.12 21.63 17.33
C PHE A 467 12.49 21.01 16.08
N ASP A 468 12.57 21.73 14.98
CA ASP A 468 12.11 21.31 13.66
C ASP A 468 13.27 20.75 12.83
N ILE A 469 12.94 19.82 11.94
CA ILE A 469 13.85 19.26 10.93
C ILE A 469 13.13 19.25 9.60
N ASP A 470 13.76 19.84 8.58
CA ASP A 470 13.33 19.72 7.20
C ASP A 470 14.41 19.04 6.37
N LEU A 471 14.02 17.97 5.69
CA LEU A 471 14.82 17.29 4.69
C LEU A 471 14.21 17.55 3.33
N VAL A 472 14.93 18.17 2.42
CA VAL A 472 14.42 18.52 1.09
C VAL A 472 15.35 17.94 0.03
N PHE A 473 14.81 17.13 -0.87
CA PHE A 473 15.48 16.63 -2.06
C PHE A 473 14.87 17.27 -3.29
N THR A 474 15.71 17.81 -4.17
CA THR A 474 15.27 18.58 -5.34
C THR A 474 15.94 18.07 -6.60
N ARG A 475 15.14 17.47 -7.51
CA ARG A 475 15.58 17.09 -8.86
C ARG A 475 15.25 18.17 -9.90
N GLY A 476 14.34 19.08 -9.57
CA GLY A 476 13.92 20.18 -10.42
C GLY A 476 12.91 21.09 -9.70
N ALA A 477 12.54 22.19 -10.32
CA ALA A 477 11.59 23.15 -9.73
C ALA A 477 10.19 22.54 -9.44
N ASN A 478 9.83 21.52 -10.19
CA ASN A 478 8.56 20.81 -10.06
C ASN A 478 8.75 19.33 -9.66
N ASP A 479 9.89 19.00 -9.10
CA ASP A 479 10.21 17.64 -8.68
C ASP A 479 11.03 17.72 -7.38
N THR A 480 10.29 17.65 -6.26
CA THR A 480 10.84 17.80 -4.91
C THR A 480 10.20 16.82 -3.95
N LEU A 481 10.99 16.31 -3.03
CA LEU A 481 10.54 15.54 -1.87
C LEU A 481 10.94 16.30 -0.62
N THR A 482 9.98 16.67 0.20
CA THR A 482 10.18 17.38 1.48
C THR A 482 9.65 16.54 2.62
N ILE A 483 10.48 16.27 3.62
CA ILE A 483 10.11 15.59 4.86
C ILE A 483 10.24 16.60 5.98
N THR A 484 9.13 16.91 6.64
CA THR A 484 9.05 17.86 7.75
C THR A 484 8.78 17.15 9.07
N VAL A 485 9.55 17.46 10.08
CA VAL A 485 9.48 16.88 11.44
C VAL A 485 9.51 18.02 12.47
N PRO A 486 8.53 18.19 13.34
CA PRO A 486 7.22 17.52 13.35
C PRO A 486 6.37 17.89 12.14
N SER A 487 5.26 17.20 11.93
CA SER A 487 4.42 17.35 10.73
C SER A 487 3.90 18.77 10.46
N ASP A 488 3.75 19.58 11.50
CA ASP A 488 3.33 20.98 11.43
C ASP A 488 4.49 22.00 11.29
N GLY A 489 5.75 21.52 11.27
CA GLY A 489 6.95 22.35 11.16
C GLY A 489 7.15 23.30 12.34
N THR A 490 6.42 23.12 13.43
CA THR A 490 6.49 24.00 14.58
C THR A 490 6.84 23.26 15.86
N SER A 491 7.85 23.76 16.57
CA SER A 491 8.02 23.42 17.98
C SER A 491 6.89 24.08 18.77
N ALA A 492 6.20 23.30 19.62
CA ALA A 492 5.02 23.81 20.29
C ALA A 492 5.32 24.98 21.23
N ALA A 493 4.59 26.06 21.06
CA ALA A 493 4.52 27.11 22.06
C ALA A 493 3.56 26.69 23.17
N GLY A 494 4.00 26.71 24.43
CA GLY A 494 3.10 26.61 25.57
C GLY A 494 3.23 25.36 26.44
N GLY A 495 4.41 24.78 26.57
CA GLY A 495 4.71 23.81 27.64
C GLY A 495 4.33 22.35 27.38
N ASN A 496 3.86 22.03 26.18
CA ASN A 496 3.77 20.67 25.68
C ASN A 496 4.93 20.42 24.71
N GLU A 497 5.77 19.50 25.06
CA GLU A 497 6.93 19.09 24.27
C GLU A 497 6.46 18.36 23.01
N GLN A 498 6.62 18.96 21.85
CA GLN A 498 6.06 18.45 20.59
C GLN A 498 7.05 18.37 19.43
N GLY A 499 8.27 18.92 19.57
CA GLY A 499 9.29 18.89 18.54
C GLY A 499 10.08 17.61 18.45
N ALA A 500 11.16 17.64 17.72
CA ALA A 500 12.20 16.62 17.73
C ALA A 500 13.14 16.86 18.93
N PHE A 501 13.65 15.75 19.49
CA PHE A 501 14.53 15.77 20.66
C PHE A 501 15.80 14.98 20.41
N ILE A 502 16.93 15.56 20.77
CA ILE A 502 18.22 14.86 20.70
C ILE A 502 18.34 13.95 21.92
N ARG A 503 18.47 12.64 21.69
CA ARG A 503 18.77 11.66 22.75
C ARG A 503 20.25 11.55 23.04
N SER A 504 21.08 11.63 22.00
CA SER A 504 22.52 11.60 22.13
C SER A 504 23.21 12.34 20.99
N ALA A 505 24.40 12.86 21.27
CA ALA A 505 25.29 13.46 20.28
C ALA A 505 26.74 13.06 20.60
N ASN A 506 27.21 12.01 19.96
CA ASN A 506 28.52 11.43 20.24
C ASN A 506 29.54 11.91 19.21
N THR A 507 30.56 12.65 19.66
CA THR A 507 31.64 13.13 18.78
C THR A 507 32.74 12.09 18.70
N SER A 508 33.05 11.70 17.48
CA SER A 508 34.17 10.80 17.14
C SER A 508 35.35 11.62 16.59
N VAL A 509 36.52 11.38 17.12
CA VAL A 509 37.76 11.99 16.64
C VAL A 509 38.73 10.89 16.31
N SER A 510 39.19 10.84 15.08
CA SER A 510 40.23 9.89 14.64
C SER A 510 41.39 10.64 13.95
N THR A 511 42.55 10.01 13.85
CA THR A 511 43.67 10.57 13.12
C THR A 511 43.54 10.47 11.60
N GLU A 512 42.59 9.67 11.11
CA GLU A 512 42.46 9.33 9.70
C GLU A 512 41.26 10.01 9.05
N ASN A 513 40.21 10.32 9.83
CA ASN A 513 38.96 10.86 9.31
C ASN A 513 38.65 12.22 9.94
N PRO A 514 37.89 13.09 9.25
CA PRO A 514 37.36 14.32 9.83
C PRO A 514 36.57 14.01 11.12
N ALA A 515 36.63 14.88 12.08
CA ALA A 515 35.81 14.76 13.28
C ALA A 515 34.33 14.83 12.90
N SER A 516 33.55 13.89 13.40
CA SER A 516 32.12 13.79 13.14
C SER A 516 31.34 13.61 14.43
N THR A 517 30.09 14.02 14.40
CA THR A 517 29.13 13.81 15.49
C THR A 517 27.98 12.96 14.99
N GLU A 518 27.78 11.82 15.61
CA GLU A 518 26.58 11.01 15.42
C GLU A 518 25.49 11.50 16.37
N VAL A 519 24.35 11.85 15.81
CA VAL A 519 23.21 12.39 16.54
C VAL A 519 22.06 11.40 16.44
N ASP A 520 21.45 11.08 17.59
CA ASP A 520 20.25 10.26 17.70
C ASP A 520 19.08 11.17 18.15
N ILE A 521 18.02 11.18 17.35
CA ILE A 521 16.89 12.08 17.47
C ILE A 521 15.61 11.27 17.57
N LEU A 522 14.76 11.62 18.52
CA LEU A 522 13.40 11.10 18.67
C LEU A 522 12.39 12.18 18.26
N PHE A 523 11.32 11.81 17.59
CA PHE A 523 10.25 12.74 17.22
C PHE A 523 8.87 12.07 17.27
N ARG A 524 7.82 12.88 17.32
CA ARG A 524 6.43 12.40 17.52
C ARG A 524 5.78 11.96 16.22
N ASP A 525 5.96 12.74 15.15
CA ASP A 525 5.28 12.58 13.87
C ASP A 525 6.10 13.23 12.75
N LEU A 526 5.69 12.97 11.52
CA LEU A 526 6.27 13.58 10.33
C LEU A 526 5.21 13.78 9.24
N SER A 527 5.46 14.72 8.35
CA SER A 527 4.72 14.87 7.09
C SER A 527 5.68 14.84 5.92
N ILE A 528 5.19 14.36 4.79
CA ILE A 528 5.94 14.31 3.54
C ILE A 528 5.14 15.01 2.47
N VAL A 529 5.78 15.94 1.77
CA VAL A 529 5.23 16.61 0.60
C VAL A 529 6.09 16.26 -0.60
N VAL A 530 5.49 15.63 -1.58
CA VAL A 530 6.12 15.30 -2.86
C VAL A 530 5.47 16.15 -3.94
N LYS A 531 6.28 16.79 -4.74
CA LYS A 531 5.85 17.50 -5.93
C LYS A 531 6.51 16.85 -7.12
N ASP A 532 5.73 16.30 -8.02
CA ASP A 532 6.25 15.61 -9.20
C ASP A 532 5.28 15.66 -10.39
N SER A 533 5.55 14.90 -11.42
CA SER A 533 4.68 14.76 -12.59
C SER A 533 3.79 13.52 -12.54
N GLU A 534 3.87 12.71 -11.49
CA GLU A 534 3.05 11.53 -11.32
C GLU A 534 1.65 11.92 -10.83
N PRO A 535 0.59 11.70 -11.60
CA PRO A 535 -0.72 12.23 -11.26
C PRO A 535 -1.42 11.47 -10.14
N VAL A 536 -1.11 10.19 -9.97
CA VAL A 536 -1.87 9.30 -9.09
C VAL A 536 -0.94 8.56 -8.15
N TYR A 537 -1.15 8.75 -6.85
CA TYR A 537 -0.64 7.90 -5.79
C TYR A 537 -1.83 7.14 -5.21
N PRO A 538 -2.20 6.00 -5.81
CA PRO A 538 -3.39 5.26 -5.40
C PRO A 538 -3.26 4.60 -4.03
#